data_eba453a4d788e36d9e8cb9b88c4dc6a6
#
_entry.id   eba453a4d788e36d9e8cb9b88c4dc6a6
#
_cell.length_a   1.000
_cell.length_b   1.000
_cell.length_c   1.000
_cell.angle_alpha   90.00
_cell.angle_beta   90.00
_cell.angle_gamma   90.00
#
_symmetry.space_group_name_H-M   'P 1'
#
loop_
_entity.id
_entity.type
_entity.pdbx_description
1 polymer ?
#
loop_
_entity_poly.entity_id
_entity_poly.type
_entity_poly.pdbx_seq_one_letter_code
_entity_poly.pdbx_strand_id
1 'polypeptide(L)'
;MERLDHFMARANAAYYATHDPYRDFTTAPEISQVFGEILGLWAAVTWELIGRPDPVLLVEAGPGRGTLMADALRAIREVAKGFHAALRLHLIETSPSLRAIQAERLPGAIWHQGLDTLPNGPLLLVGNEFLDALPIRQFVRRGGMWVERFIEDG
;
A
#
# COMPACT_ATOMS: atom_id res chain seq x y z
N MET A 1 16.47 -27.20 -3.47
CA MET A 1 16.75 -25.76 -3.72
C MET A 1 15.51 -25.07 -4.25
N GLU A 2 15.06 -24.02 -3.58
CA GLU A 2 13.90 -23.21 -3.95
C GLU A 2 14.36 -21.76 -4.22
N ARG A 3 13.78 -21.06 -5.20
CA ARG A 3 14.07 -19.64 -5.43
C ARG A 3 13.59 -18.83 -4.24
N LEU A 4 14.35 -17.77 -3.89
CA LEU A 4 14.04 -16.95 -2.71
C LEU A 4 12.64 -16.31 -2.79
N ASP A 5 12.21 -15.82 -3.96
CA ASP A 5 10.88 -15.23 -4.13
C ASP A 5 9.74 -16.24 -3.90
N HIS A 6 9.90 -17.50 -4.32
CA HIS A 6 8.92 -18.55 -4.06
C HIS A 6 8.84 -18.89 -2.57
N PHE A 7 10.01 -19.00 -1.92
CA PHE A 7 10.08 -19.19 -0.47
C PHE A 7 9.38 -18.05 0.28
N MET A 8 9.68 -16.79 -0.06
CA MET A 8 9.06 -15.61 0.54
C MET A 8 7.55 -15.61 0.34
N ALA A 9 7.07 -15.88 -0.88
CA ALA A 9 5.63 -15.93 -1.17
C ALA A 9 4.92 -16.96 -0.30
N ARG A 10 5.48 -18.16 -0.17
CA ARG A 10 4.93 -19.25 0.65
C ARG A 10 4.99 -18.91 2.15
N ALA A 11 6.11 -18.36 2.63
CA ALA A 11 6.29 -17.96 4.01
C ALA A 11 5.30 -16.84 4.40
N ASN A 12 5.18 -15.81 3.56
CA ASN A 12 4.21 -14.73 3.75
C ASN A 12 2.78 -15.25 3.76
N ALA A 13 2.40 -16.10 2.80
CA ALA A 13 1.05 -16.68 2.78
C ALA A 13 0.74 -17.47 4.05
N ALA A 14 1.69 -18.27 4.57
CA ALA A 14 1.53 -19.00 5.81
C ALA A 14 1.44 -18.09 7.03
N TYR A 15 2.26 -17.02 7.08
CA TYR A 15 2.26 -16.05 8.18
C TYR A 15 0.93 -15.29 8.24
N TYR A 16 0.50 -14.68 7.12
CA TYR A 16 -0.74 -13.90 7.07
C TYR A 16 -2.02 -14.74 7.22
N ALA A 17 -1.94 -16.06 6.98
CA ALA A 17 -3.07 -16.96 7.22
C ALA A 17 -3.28 -17.27 8.73
N THR A 18 -2.23 -17.20 9.54
CA THR A 18 -2.23 -17.67 10.93
C THR A 18 -1.96 -16.59 11.95
N HIS A 19 -1.40 -15.45 11.56
CA HIS A 19 -1.00 -14.35 12.44
C HIS A 19 -1.71 -13.06 12.07
N ASP A 20 -2.04 -12.26 13.07
CA ASP A 20 -2.39 -10.85 12.88
C ASP A 20 -1.09 -10.04 12.91
N PRO A 21 -0.59 -9.53 11.77
CA PRO A 21 0.68 -8.82 11.70
C PRO A 21 0.71 -7.57 12.59
N TYR A 22 -0.46 -7.01 12.92
CA TYR A 22 -0.59 -5.83 13.79
C TYR A 22 -0.42 -6.12 15.28
N ARG A 23 -0.25 -7.39 15.66
CA ARG A 23 0.18 -7.78 17.02
C ARG A 23 1.69 -7.76 17.16
N ASP A 24 2.39 -8.01 16.05
CA ASP A 24 3.84 -8.19 16.03
C ASP A 24 4.56 -6.90 15.64
N PHE A 25 3.92 -6.04 14.83
CA PHE A 25 4.51 -4.80 14.31
C PHE A 25 3.55 -3.63 14.45
N THR A 26 4.08 -2.49 14.90
CA THR A 26 3.36 -1.21 14.92
C THR A 26 4.02 -0.27 13.92
N THR A 27 3.30 0.10 12.87
CA THR A 27 3.77 1.01 11.83
C THR A 27 3.45 2.47 12.13
N ALA A 28 4.12 3.41 11.47
CA ALA A 28 3.94 4.85 11.71
C ALA A 28 2.46 5.32 11.70
N PRO A 29 1.59 4.86 10.78
CA PRO A 29 0.17 5.20 10.80
C PRO A 29 -0.58 4.75 12.06
N GLU A 30 -0.17 3.65 12.67
CA GLU A 30 -0.80 3.14 13.90
C GLU A 30 -0.29 3.87 15.16
N ILE A 31 0.86 4.55 15.07
CA ILE A 31 1.44 5.34 16.17
C ILE A 31 0.85 6.73 16.21
N SER A 32 0.67 7.40 15.06
CA SER A 32 0.27 8.80 15.00
C SER A 32 -0.59 9.11 13.78
N GLN A 33 -1.77 9.65 14.03
CA GLN A 33 -2.66 10.19 12.99
C GLN A 33 -2.01 11.29 12.15
N VAL A 34 -1.07 12.05 12.74
CA VAL A 34 -0.36 13.14 12.06
C VAL A 34 0.38 12.66 10.84
N PHE A 35 0.87 11.42 10.85
CA PHE A 35 1.56 10.84 9.69
C PHE A 35 0.63 10.75 8.47
N GLY A 36 -0.57 10.20 8.62
CA GLY A 36 -1.57 10.14 7.55
C GLY A 36 -2.06 11.53 7.13
N GLU A 37 -2.28 12.44 8.08
CA GLU A 37 -2.68 13.83 7.80
C GLU A 37 -1.65 14.55 6.93
N ILE A 38 -0.35 14.44 7.24
CA ILE A 38 0.73 15.04 6.45
C ILE A 38 0.77 14.46 5.04
N LEU A 39 0.62 13.15 4.89
CA LEU A 39 0.55 12.52 3.57
C LEU A 39 -0.68 12.98 2.78
N GLY A 40 -1.82 13.15 3.43
CA GLY A 40 -3.01 13.72 2.82
C GLY A 40 -2.79 15.14 2.30
N LEU A 41 -2.13 15.98 3.08
CA LEU A 41 -1.76 17.36 2.69
C LEU A 41 -0.74 17.36 1.54
N TRP A 42 0.26 16.48 1.60
CA TRP A 42 1.21 16.29 0.51
C TRP A 42 0.50 15.89 -0.79
N ALA A 43 -0.46 14.98 -0.72
CA ALA A 43 -1.24 14.57 -1.88
C ALA A 43 -2.06 15.73 -2.46
N ALA A 44 -2.66 16.57 -1.61
CA ALA A 44 -3.41 17.75 -2.03
C ALA A 44 -2.52 18.79 -2.75
N VAL A 45 -1.32 19.07 -2.20
CA VAL A 45 -0.34 19.95 -2.85
C VAL A 45 0.13 19.38 -4.18
N THR A 46 0.41 18.07 -4.21
CA THR A 46 0.84 17.38 -5.44
C THR A 46 -0.26 17.44 -6.51
N TRP A 47 -1.52 17.24 -6.14
CA TRP A 47 -2.66 17.38 -7.04
C TRP A 47 -2.74 18.77 -7.66
N GLU A 48 -2.50 19.82 -6.88
CA GLU A 48 -2.43 21.19 -7.40
C GLU A 48 -1.30 21.36 -8.41
N LEU A 49 -0.10 20.85 -8.09
CA LEU A 49 1.09 20.95 -8.93
C LEU A 49 0.93 20.21 -10.28
N ILE A 50 0.18 19.12 -10.32
CA ILE A 50 -0.09 18.38 -11.58
C ILE A 50 -1.29 18.92 -12.36
N GLY A 51 -1.83 20.08 -11.96
CA GLY A 51 -2.86 20.79 -12.71
C GLY A 51 -4.30 20.46 -12.32
N ARG A 52 -4.52 19.95 -11.12
CA ARG A 52 -5.86 19.67 -10.53
C ARG A 52 -6.74 18.77 -11.39
N PRO A 53 -6.26 17.58 -11.82
CA PRO A 53 -7.07 16.68 -12.62
C PRO A 53 -8.32 16.23 -11.87
N ASP A 54 -9.45 16.10 -12.62
CA ASP A 54 -10.72 15.56 -12.12
C ASP A 54 -11.30 14.59 -13.16
N PRO A 55 -11.42 13.28 -12.85
CA PRO A 55 -11.01 12.62 -11.63
C PRO A 55 -9.50 12.44 -11.47
N VAL A 56 -9.05 12.24 -10.22
CA VAL A 56 -7.71 11.78 -9.88
C VAL A 56 -7.81 10.55 -8.97
N LEU A 57 -7.00 9.54 -9.21
CA LEU A 57 -6.94 8.35 -8.40
C LEU A 57 -6.01 8.58 -7.20
N LEU A 58 -6.52 8.44 -5.98
CA LEU A 58 -5.70 8.32 -4.78
C LEU A 58 -5.62 6.85 -4.43
N VAL A 59 -4.43 6.27 -4.52
CA VAL A 59 -4.21 4.82 -4.43
C VAL A 59 -3.32 4.52 -3.22
N GLU A 60 -3.73 3.58 -2.38
CA GLU A 60 -2.85 3.01 -1.36
C GLU A 60 -2.58 1.54 -1.65
N ALA A 61 -1.29 1.17 -1.68
CA ALA A 61 -0.84 -0.21 -1.81
C ALA A 61 -0.51 -0.78 -0.43
N GLY A 62 -1.16 -1.87 -0.05
CA GLY A 62 -1.01 -2.49 1.26
C GLY A 62 -1.56 -1.61 2.40
N PRO A 63 -2.84 -1.20 2.37
CA PRO A 63 -3.39 -0.24 3.34
C PRO A 63 -3.54 -0.79 4.76
N GLY A 64 -3.28 -2.06 4.97
CA GLY A 64 -3.42 -2.69 6.27
C GLY A 64 -4.83 -2.54 6.84
N ARG A 65 -4.95 -1.92 8.01
CA ARG A 65 -6.26 -1.60 8.61
C ARG A 65 -6.93 -0.36 8.01
N GLY A 66 -6.28 0.32 7.05
CA GLY A 66 -6.78 1.54 6.42
C GLY A 66 -6.60 2.80 7.25
N THR A 67 -5.79 2.76 8.29
CA THR A 67 -5.59 3.87 9.24
C THR A 67 -4.95 5.08 8.57
N LEU A 68 -3.87 4.88 7.80
CA LEU A 68 -3.18 5.95 7.08
C LEU A 68 -4.15 6.72 6.16
N MET A 69 -4.89 6.00 5.33
CA MET A 69 -5.79 6.62 4.36
C MET A 69 -7.01 7.28 5.03
N ALA A 70 -7.50 6.73 6.15
CA ALA A 70 -8.58 7.36 6.92
C ALA A 70 -8.14 8.72 7.48
N ASP A 71 -6.93 8.82 8.02
CA ASP A 71 -6.37 10.07 8.52
C ASP A 71 -6.06 11.07 7.40
N ALA A 72 -5.50 10.58 6.27
CA ALA A 72 -5.26 11.40 5.10
C ALA A 72 -6.55 12.01 4.55
N LEU A 73 -7.61 11.21 4.38
CA LEU A 73 -8.90 11.68 3.87
C LEU A 73 -9.59 12.65 4.83
N ARG A 74 -9.42 12.47 6.15
CA ARG A 74 -9.93 13.42 7.13
C ARG A 74 -9.30 14.79 6.91
N ALA A 75 -7.97 14.89 6.82
CA ALA A 75 -7.28 16.15 6.59
C ALA A 75 -7.64 16.76 5.22
N ILE A 76 -7.66 15.96 4.14
CA ILE A 76 -8.03 16.41 2.81
C ILE A 76 -9.44 17.03 2.81
N ARG A 77 -10.41 16.38 3.45
CA ARG A 77 -11.79 16.86 3.51
C ARG A 77 -11.92 18.24 4.20
N GLU A 78 -11.09 18.48 5.20
CA GLU A 78 -11.13 19.75 5.96
C GLU A 78 -10.48 20.91 5.20
N VAL A 79 -9.30 20.67 4.59
CA VAL A 79 -8.46 21.76 4.07
C VAL A 79 -8.37 21.82 2.54
N ALA A 80 -8.69 20.75 1.83
CA ALA A 80 -8.54 20.64 0.37
C ALA A 80 -9.82 20.14 -0.31
N LYS A 81 -10.92 20.86 -0.13
CA LYS A 81 -12.26 20.47 -0.61
C LYS A 81 -12.32 20.17 -2.11
N GLY A 82 -11.57 20.91 -2.92
CA GLY A 82 -11.47 20.67 -4.38
C GLY A 82 -10.84 19.32 -4.70
N PHE A 83 -9.75 18.99 -4.03
CA PHE A 83 -9.11 17.68 -4.15
C PHE A 83 -10.03 16.56 -3.65
N HIS A 84 -10.68 16.76 -2.50
CA HIS A 84 -11.64 15.80 -1.97
C HIS A 84 -12.78 15.48 -2.94
N ALA A 85 -13.28 16.47 -3.68
CA ALA A 85 -14.33 16.27 -4.68
C ALA A 85 -13.82 15.50 -5.92
N ALA A 86 -12.58 15.77 -6.35
CA ALA A 86 -11.97 15.19 -7.54
C ALA A 86 -11.42 13.76 -7.31
N LEU A 87 -11.01 13.42 -6.07
CA LEU A 87 -10.36 12.15 -5.79
C LEU A 87 -11.31 10.95 -5.90
N ARG A 88 -10.76 9.82 -6.36
CA ARG A 88 -11.36 8.50 -6.31
C ARG A 88 -10.41 7.60 -5.56
N LEU A 89 -10.89 7.03 -4.44
CA LEU A 89 -10.08 6.19 -3.56
C LEU A 89 -10.02 4.76 -4.09
N HIS A 90 -8.80 4.29 -4.29
CA HIS A 90 -8.50 2.92 -4.69
C HIS A 90 -7.52 2.28 -3.70
N LEU A 91 -7.72 1.01 -3.37
CA LEU A 91 -6.90 0.26 -2.43
C LEU A 91 -6.42 -1.02 -3.11
N ILE A 92 -5.11 -1.31 -3.01
CA ILE A 92 -4.56 -2.58 -3.46
C ILE A 92 -4.39 -3.46 -2.23
N GLU A 93 -5.31 -4.41 -2.08
CA GLU A 93 -5.36 -5.34 -0.96
C GLU A 93 -5.88 -6.71 -1.43
N THR A 94 -5.22 -7.77 -1.05
CA THR A 94 -5.60 -9.14 -1.44
C THR A 94 -6.33 -9.91 -0.34
N SER A 95 -6.16 -9.47 0.92
CA SER A 95 -6.78 -10.12 2.09
C SER A 95 -8.26 -9.76 2.23
N PRO A 96 -9.19 -10.73 2.14
CA PRO A 96 -10.62 -10.45 2.36
C PRO A 96 -10.94 -9.93 3.76
N SER A 97 -10.22 -10.38 4.78
CA SER A 97 -10.41 -9.93 6.17
C SER A 97 -10.01 -8.47 6.35
N LEU A 98 -8.89 -8.04 5.76
CA LEU A 98 -8.47 -6.64 5.80
C LEU A 98 -9.41 -5.75 4.99
N ARG A 99 -9.88 -6.20 3.82
CA ARG A 99 -10.90 -5.46 3.04
C ARG A 99 -12.18 -5.21 3.84
N ALA A 100 -12.62 -6.15 4.66
CA ALA A 100 -13.79 -5.96 5.51
C ALA A 100 -13.57 -4.84 6.54
N ILE A 101 -12.40 -4.81 7.19
CA ILE A 101 -12.02 -3.75 8.13
C ILE A 101 -11.90 -2.39 7.41
N GLN A 102 -11.29 -2.38 6.25
CA GLN A 102 -11.11 -1.18 5.42
C GLN A 102 -12.46 -0.61 4.96
N ALA A 103 -13.42 -1.47 4.61
CA ALA A 103 -14.75 -1.05 4.16
C ALA A 103 -15.53 -0.25 5.22
N GLU A 104 -15.33 -0.58 6.50
CA GLU A 104 -15.93 0.17 7.60
C GLU A 104 -15.29 1.57 7.78
N ARG A 105 -13.98 1.68 7.56
CA ARG A 105 -13.21 2.93 7.75
C ARG A 105 -13.21 3.85 6.53
N LEU A 106 -13.26 3.26 5.34
CA LEU A 106 -13.05 3.92 4.04
C LEU A 106 -14.25 3.68 3.12
N PRO A 107 -15.45 4.18 3.49
CA PRO A 107 -16.64 3.99 2.67
C PRO A 107 -16.44 4.61 1.28
N GLY A 108 -16.81 3.87 0.24
CA GLY A 108 -16.65 4.30 -1.15
C GLY A 108 -15.29 3.98 -1.78
N ALA A 109 -14.36 3.32 -1.07
CA ALA A 109 -13.14 2.79 -1.65
C ALA A 109 -13.44 1.68 -2.67
N ILE A 110 -12.55 1.55 -3.65
CA ILE A 110 -12.57 0.49 -4.67
C ILE A 110 -11.32 -0.37 -4.48
N TRP A 111 -11.52 -1.71 -4.35
CA TRP A 111 -10.41 -2.63 -4.10
C TRP A 111 -9.91 -3.29 -5.37
N HIS A 112 -8.59 -3.47 -5.42
CA HIS A 112 -7.85 -4.11 -6.50
C HIS A 112 -6.99 -5.25 -5.98
N GLN A 113 -6.66 -6.21 -6.86
CA GLN A 113 -5.72 -7.30 -6.57
C GLN A 113 -4.27 -6.87 -6.86
N GLY A 114 -4.08 -5.89 -7.75
CA GLY A 114 -2.78 -5.39 -8.18
C GLY A 114 -2.91 -4.09 -8.96
N LEU A 115 -1.77 -3.53 -9.34
CA LEU A 115 -1.68 -2.29 -10.11
C LEU A 115 -2.31 -2.39 -11.50
N ASP A 116 -2.29 -3.58 -12.09
CA ASP A 116 -2.80 -3.88 -13.44
C ASP A 116 -4.32 -3.76 -13.58
N THR A 117 -5.03 -3.76 -12.46
CA THR A 117 -6.49 -3.60 -12.43
C THR A 117 -6.96 -2.18 -12.14
N LEU A 118 -6.04 -1.25 -11.90
CA LEU A 118 -6.36 0.16 -11.70
C LEU A 118 -6.88 0.79 -13.02
N PRO A 119 -7.86 1.69 -12.94
CA PRO A 119 -8.27 2.45 -14.12
C PRO A 119 -7.14 3.36 -14.60
N ASN A 120 -7.15 3.66 -15.90
CA ASN A 120 -6.24 4.64 -16.49
C ASN A 120 -6.60 6.05 -16.03
N GLY A 121 -5.58 6.87 -15.76
CA GLY A 121 -5.79 8.27 -15.39
C GLY A 121 -4.65 8.82 -14.53
N PRO A 122 -4.72 10.11 -14.19
CA PRO A 122 -3.82 10.71 -13.22
C PRO A 122 -3.97 10.01 -11.87
N LEU A 123 -2.83 9.61 -11.27
CA LEU A 123 -2.86 8.91 -10.00
C LEU A 123 -1.78 9.41 -9.05
N LEU A 124 -2.09 9.37 -7.77
CA LEU A 124 -1.17 9.51 -6.65
C LEU A 124 -1.14 8.18 -5.90
N LEU A 125 0.01 7.51 -5.90
CA LEU A 125 0.20 6.21 -5.27
C LEU A 125 1.02 6.36 -3.98
N VAL A 126 0.49 5.81 -2.90
CA VAL A 126 1.17 5.69 -1.60
C VAL A 126 1.36 4.21 -1.26
N GLY A 127 2.51 3.87 -0.71
CA GLY A 127 2.76 2.55 -0.14
C GLY A 127 3.68 2.71 1.06
N ASN A 128 3.15 2.50 2.26
CA ASN A 128 3.93 2.55 3.49
C ASN A 128 4.32 1.14 3.91
N GLU A 129 5.63 0.86 4.02
CA GLU A 129 6.15 -0.46 4.38
C GLU A 129 5.54 -1.61 3.54
N PHE A 130 5.33 -1.35 2.25
CA PHE A 130 4.68 -2.31 1.34
C PHE A 130 5.69 -3.17 0.56
N LEU A 131 6.77 -2.55 0.06
CA LEU A 131 7.71 -3.23 -0.85
C LEU A 131 8.55 -4.29 -0.15
N ASP A 132 8.85 -4.12 1.11
CA ASP A 132 9.61 -5.05 1.94
C ASP A 132 8.87 -6.35 2.25
N ALA A 133 7.53 -6.33 2.18
CA ALA A 133 6.69 -7.53 2.29
C ALA A 133 6.55 -8.31 0.98
N LEU A 134 6.99 -7.76 -0.16
CA LEU A 134 6.82 -8.43 -1.45
C LEU A 134 7.90 -9.50 -1.70
N PRO A 135 7.53 -10.64 -2.32
CA PRO A 135 8.48 -11.63 -2.74
C PRO A 135 9.47 -11.08 -3.78
N ILE A 136 10.77 -11.19 -3.53
CA ILE A 136 11.81 -10.67 -4.40
C ILE A 136 12.79 -11.74 -4.85
N ARG A 137 13.32 -11.60 -6.08
CA ARG A 137 14.50 -12.33 -6.52
C ARG A 137 15.74 -11.58 -6.05
N GLN A 138 16.71 -12.29 -5.49
CA GLN A 138 17.97 -11.70 -5.05
C GLN A 138 19.14 -12.20 -5.90
N PHE A 139 19.98 -11.27 -6.30
CA PHE A 139 21.20 -11.54 -7.06
C PHE A 139 22.41 -10.99 -6.32
N VAL A 140 23.48 -11.75 -6.28
CA VAL A 140 24.79 -11.34 -5.71
C VAL A 140 25.85 -11.40 -6.78
N ARG A 141 26.83 -10.49 -6.70
CA ARG A 141 27.98 -10.50 -7.61
C ARG A 141 29.09 -11.37 -7.02
N ARG A 142 29.44 -12.46 -7.73
CA ARG A 142 30.54 -13.33 -7.38
C ARG A 142 31.44 -13.54 -8.60
N GLY A 143 32.75 -13.31 -8.44
CA GLY A 143 33.71 -13.51 -9.53
C GLY A 143 33.40 -12.70 -10.80
N GLY A 144 32.78 -11.52 -10.68
CA GLY A 144 32.41 -10.70 -11.81
C GLY A 144 31.05 -11.04 -12.45
N MET A 145 30.41 -12.14 -12.09
CA MET A 145 29.10 -12.58 -12.58
C MET A 145 27.99 -12.33 -11.56
N TRP A 146 26.75 -12.12 -12.06
CA TRP A 146 25.55 -12.10 -11.23
C TRP A 146 25.05 -13.52 -11.03
N VAL A 147 24.89 -13.94 -9.76
CA VAL A 147 24.40 -15.26 -9.35
C VAL A 147 23.13 -15.08 -8.53
N GLU A 148 22.08 -15.80 -8.89
CA GLU A 148 20.80 -15.77 -8.15
C GLU A 148 20.92 -16.58 -6.84
N ARG A 149 20.26 -16.09 -5.79
CA ARG A 149 20.20 -16.77 -4.49
C ARG A 149 19.00 -17.71 -4.43
N PHE A 150 19.27 -18.89 -3.89
CA PHE A 150 18.30 -19.94 -3.60
C PHE A 150 18.34 -20.31 -2.13
N ILE A 151 17.24 -20.85 -1.62
CA ILE A 151 17.15 -21.46 -0.29
C ILE A 151 17.41 -22.95 -0.46
N GLU A 152 18.32 -23.49 0.37
CA GLU A 152 18.50 -24.93 0.55
C GLU A 152 17.74 -25.36 1.81
N ASP A 153 16.97 -26.43 1.72
CA ASP A 153 16.44 -27.12 2.90
C ASP A 153 17.63 -27.83 3.56
N GLY A 154 17.94 -27.45 4.80
CA GLY A 154 18.99 -28.05 5.60
C GLY A 154 18.59 -29.44 6.13
#